data_c0347d32e89cc56f13d01bc55a0ab6e0
#
_entry.id   c0347d32e89cc56f13d01bc55a0ab6e0
#
_cell.length_a   1.000
_cell.length_b   1.000
_cell.length_c   1.000
_cell.angle_alpha   90.00
_cell.angle_beta   90.00
_cell.angle_gamma   90.00
#
_symmetry.space_group_name_H-M   'P 1'
#
loop_
_entity.id
_entity.type
_entity.pdbx_description
1 polymer ?
#
loop_
_entity_poly.entity_id
_entity_poly.type
_entity_poly.pdbx_seq_one_letter_code
_entity_poly.pdbx_strand_id
1 'polypeptide(L)'
;MNLILFGPPGAGKGTQANMLIDKFNLVQISTGDMLRDEVNSQSELGKSAKSIMDRGDLVSDNIIMAMIEKRIQMSDCNNGFILDGFPRTLKQAVELDQLLDNFKINIEKVIEIVVDENLLLERINKRSIENKNIRNDDNSVTLKNRIKVYKKDTMPVIEYYRNLNKLNTIDGMQSIEKVFQGILKIL
;
A
#
# COMPACT_ATOMS: atom_id res chain seq x y z
N MET A 1 -0.66 14.97 8.84
CA MET A 1 -0.99 13.60 9.33
C MET A 1 -0.47 12.58 8.33
N ASN A 2 0.40 11.66 8.75
CA ASN A 2 1.01 10.67 7.87
C ASN A 2 0.65 9.27 8.35
N LEU A 3 0.16 8.44 7.44
CA LEU A 3 -0.40 7.14 7.74
C LEU A 3 0.26 6.04 6.89
N ILE A 4 0.31 4.83 7.42
CA ILE A 4 0.63 3.62 6.64
C ILE A 4 -0.60 2.71 6.64
N LEU A 5 -1.02 2.26 5.45
CA LEU A 5 -2.09 1.27 5.30
C LEU A 5 -1.51 -0.08 4.87
N PHE A 6 -1.64 -1.08 5.73
CA PHE A 6 -1.36 -2.47 5.45
C PHE A 6 -2.62 -3.27 5.15
N GLY A 7 -2.43 -4.38 4.49
CA GLY A 7 -3.45 -5.35 4.16
C GLY A 7 -3.11 -6.08 2.86
N PRO A 8 -3.59 -7.31 2.67
CA PRO A 8 -3.32 -8.08 1.46
C PRO A 8 -3.91 -7.41 0.20
N PRO A 9 -3.51 -7.84 -0.99
CA PRO A 9 -4.16 -7.44 -2.24
C PRO A 9 -5.67 -7.71 -2.15
N GLY A 10 -6.51 -6.73 -2.51
CA GLY A 10 -7.98 -6.86 -2.40
C GLY A 10 -8.57 -6.50 -1.02
N ALA A 11 -7.77 -6.16 -0.01
CA ALA A 11 -8.27 -5.79 1.32
C ALA A 11 -9.09 -4.49 1.38
N GLY A 12 -9.04 -3.65 0.33
CA GLY A 12 -9.79 -2.39 0.30
C GLY A 12 -8.98 -1.15 0.70
N LYS A 13 -7.64 -1.28 0.83
CA LYS A 13 -6.75 -0.16 1.18
C LYS A 13 -6.99 1.09 0.35
N GLY A 14 -7.00 0.97 -0.98
CA GLY A 14 -7.22 2.12 -1.88
C GLY A 14 -8.57 2.79 -1.68
N THR A 15 -9.64 2.02 -1.43
CA THR A 15 -10.96 2.58 -1.12
C THR A 15 -10.92 3.42 0.16
N GLN A 16 -10.31 2.89 1.21
CA GLN A 16 -10.17 3.59 2.49
C GLN A 16 -9.23 4.79 2.37
N ALA A 17 -8.13 4.65 1.60
CA ALA A 17 -7.22 5.76 1.32
C ALA A 17 -7.97 6.92 0.65
N ASN A 18 -8.77 6.66 -0.39
CA ASN A 18 -9.54 7.71 -1.07
C ASN A 18 -10.48 8.44 -0.10
N MET A 19 -11.21 7.72 0.74
CA MET A 19 -12.09 8.33 1.74
C MET A 19 -11.33 9.19 2.77
N LEU A 20 -10.12 8.77 3.16
CA LEU A 20 -9.26 9.54 4.06
C LEU A 20 -8.69 10.78 3.37
N ILE A 21 -8.30 10.68 2.09
CA ILE A 21 -7.84 11.79 1.27
C ILE A 21 -8.92 12.86 1.18
N ASP A 22 -10.13 12.46 0.82
CA ASP A 22 -11.27 13.39 0.68
C ASP A 22 -11.61 14.09 2.01
N LYS A 23 -11.48 13.36 3.13
CA LYS A 23 -11.81 13.90 4.45
C LYS A 23 -10.74 14.80 5.04
N PHE A 24 -9.47 14.45 4.87
CA PHE A 24 -8.34 15.10 5.56
C PHE A 24 -7.41 15.86 4.63
N ASN A 25 -7.72 15.91 3.33
CA ASN A 25 -6.89 16.54 2.29
C ASN A 25 -5.44 16.01 2.31
N LEU A 26 -5.31 14.67 2.37
CA LEU A 26 -4.03 13.96 2.34
C LEU A 26 -3.66 13.59 0.91
N VAL A 27 -2.41 13.17 0.71
CA VAL A 27 -1.93 12.63 -0.56
C VAL A 27 -1.72 11.13 -0.44
N GLN A 28 -2.20 10.35 -1.40
CA GLN A 28 -1.84 8.93 -1.48
C GLN A 28 -0.49 8.75 -2.15
N ILE A 29 0.35 7.96 -1.52
CA ILE A 29 1.60 7.47 -2.09
C ILE A 29 1.47 5.95 -2.22
N SER A 30 1.03 5.52 -3.40
CA SER A 30 0.88 4.10 -3.75
C SER A 30 2.04 3.67 -4.63
N THR A 31 2.95 2.86 -4.09
CA THR A 31 4.08 2.34 -4.88
C THR A 31 3.64 1.53 -6.09
N GLY A 32 2.52 0.82 -5.96
CA GLY A 32 1.93 0.07 -7.07
C GLY A 32 1.42 0.98 -8.19
N ASP A 33 0.79 2.11 -7.87
CA ASP A 33 0.29 3.05 -8.87
C ASP A 33 1.45 3.81 -9.50
N MET A 34 2.43 4.28 -8.71
CA MET A 34 3.65 4.90 -9.23
C MET A 34 4.39 4.01 -10.23
N LEU A 35 4.55 2.72 -9.92
CA LEU A 35 5.17 1.78 -10.85
C LEU A 35 4.31 1.54 -12.11
N ARG A 36 2.99 1.49 -11.99
CA ARG A 36 2.09 1.39 -13.16
C ARG A 36 2.19 2.61 -14.08
N ASP A 37 2.33 3.79 -13.51
CA ASP A 37 2.53 5.03 -14.28
C ASP A 37 3.86 4.98 -15.05
N GLU A 38 4.93 4.48 -14.43
CA GLU A 38 6.21 4.24 -15.09
C GLU A 38 6.08 3.21 -16.23
N VAL A 39 5.33 2.12 -16.02
CA VAL A 39 5.05 1.11 -17.07
C VAL A 39 4.25 1.73 -18.22
N ASN A 40 3.22 2.50 -17.92
CA ASN A 40 2.36 3.14 -18.92
C ASN A 40 3.11 4.19 -19.75
N SER A 41 4.02 4.95 -19.12
CA SER A 41 4.88 5.92 -19.79
C SER A 41 6.06 5.30 -20.55
N GLN A 42 6.22 3.97 -20.46
CA GLN A 42 7.31 3.22 -21.08
C GLN A 42 8.71 3.72 -20.67
N SER A 43 8.86 4.27 -19.49
CA SER A 43 10.15 4.66 -18.94
C SER A 43 11.09 3.46 -18.84
N GLU A 44 12.41 3.69 -18.71
CA GLU A 44 13.38 2.59 -18.52
C GLU A 44 13.08 1.81 -17.24
N LEU A 45 12.64 2.50 -16.18
CA LEU A 45 12.16 1.85 -14.96
C LEU A 45 10.91 1.02 -15.23
N GLY A 46 9.92 1.57 -15.94
CA GLY A 46 8.68 0.88 -16.27
C GLY A 46 8.90 -0.38 -17.08
N LYS A 47 9.78 -0.33 -18.10
CA LYS A 47 10.16 -1.50 -18.91
C LYS A 47 10.77 -2.60 -18.03
N SER A 48 11.64 -2.26 -17.11
CA SER A 48 12.29 -3.23 -16.20
C SER A 48 11.33 -3.77 -15.14
N ALA A 49 10.43 -2.94 -14.61
CA ALA A 49 9.49 -3.32 -13.57
C ALA A 49 8.32 -4.18 -14.07
N LYS A 50 7.92 -4.00 -15.34
CA LYS A 50 6.73 -4.64 -15.91
C LYS A 50 6.70 -6.15 -15.70
N SER A 51 7.75 -6.87 -16.08
CA SER A 51 7.80 -8.33 -15.97
C SER A 51 7.76 -8.82 -14.52
N ILE A 52 8.29 -8.03 -13.58
CA ILE A 52 8.28 -8.33 -12.15
C ILE A 52 6.86 -8.18 -11.61
N MET A 53 6.20 -7.07 -11.95
CA MET A 53 4.81 -6.78 -11.54
C MET A 53 3.81 -7.77 -12.11
N ASP A 54 3.97 -8.17 -13.39
CA ASP A 54 3.08 -9.13 -14.06
C ASP A 54 3.12 -10.51 -13.38
N ARG A 55 4.25 -10.89 -12.76
CA ARG A 55 4.35 -12.09 -11.91
C ARG A 55 3.83 -11.89 -10.49
N GLY A 56 3.60 -10.65 -10.07
CA GLY A 56 3.20 -10.30 -8.70
C GLY A 56 4.35 -10.28 -7.70
N ASP A 57 5.58 -10.19 -8.19
CA ASP A 57 6.79 -10.07 -7.38
C ASP A 57 7.04 -8.61 -6.95
N LEU A 58 7.98 -8.40 -6.02
CA LEU A 58 8.37 -7.06 -5.57
C LEU A 58 9.52 -6.51 -6.44
N VAL A 59 9.40 -5.26 -6.85
CA VAL A 59 10.51 -4.49 -7.44
C VAL A 59 11.55 -4.23 -6.34
N SER A 60 12.82 -4.11 -6.71
CA SER A 60 13.94 -3.99 -5.77
C SER A 60 13.74 -2.84 -4.76
N ASP A 61 14.13 -3.07 -3.50
CA ASP A 61 13.97 -2.10 -2.41
C ASP A 61 14.61 -0.75 -2.74
N ASN A 62 15.81 -0.75 -3.33
CA ASN A 62 16.52 0.50 -3.65
C ASN A 62 15.73 1.40 -4.62
N ILE A 63 15.07 0.81 -5.61
CA ILE A 63 14.23 1.55 -6.56
C ILE A 63 13.02 2.13 -5.83
N ILE A 64 12.34 1.32 -5.04
CA ILE A 64 11.14 1.75 -4.31
C ILE A 64 11.50 2.84 -3.29
N MET A 65 12.60 2.68 -2.55
CA MET A 65 13.06 3.69 -1.59
C MET A 65 13.36 5.03 -2.28
N ALA A 66 14.08 5.03 -3.40
CA ALA A 66 14.36 6.26 -4.16
C ALA A 66 13.07 6.94 -4.68
N MET A 67 12.07 6.16 -5.11
CA MET A 67 10.77 6.69 -5.52
C MET A 67 10.03 7.32 -4.34
N ILE A 68 10.01 6.69 -3.18
CA ILE A 68 9.37 7.19 -1.96
C ILE A 68 10.07 8.46 -1.48
N GLU A 69 11.40 8.46 -1.39
CA GLU A 69 12.19 9.62 -0.97
C GLU A 69 11.87 10.85 -1.83
N LYS A 70 11.86 10.69 -3.15
CA LYS A 70 11.50 11.76 -4.08
C LYS A 70 10.05 12.23 -3.86
N ARG A 71 9.12 11.29 -3.64
CA ARG A 71 7.69 11.58 -3.57
C ARG A 71 7.29 12.34 -2.30
N ILE A 72 7.83 11.94 -1.14
CA ILE A 72 7.50 12.58 0.15
C ILE A 72 8.03 14.03 0.26
N GLN A 73 8.97 14.42 -0.58
CA GLN A 73 9.53 15.78 -0.62
C GLN A 73 8.73 16.75 -1.50
N MET A 74 7.71 16.25 -2.23
CA MET A 74 6.87 17.13 -3.04
C MET A 74 5.96 17.98 -2.16
N SER A 75 5.69 19.21 -2.59
CA SER A 75 4.94 20.20 -1.82
C SER A 75 3.51 19.78 -1.47
N ASP A 76 2.89 18.93 -2.27
CA ASP A 76 1.55 18.39 -2.00
C ASP A 76 1.53 17.45 -0.78
N CYS A 77 2.68 16.88 -0.39
CA CYS A 77 2.82 16.06 0.82
C CYS A 77 2.88 16.88 2.12
N ASN A 78 2.97 18.20 2.06
CA ASN A 78 3.09 19.04 3.26
C ASN A 78 1.90 18.93 4.22
N ASN A 79 0.69 18.69 3.71
CA ASN A 79 -0.49 18.47 4.55
C ASN A 79 -0.56 17.06 5.15
N GLY A 80 0.32 16.17 4.69
CA GLY A 80 0.39 14.78 5.09
C GLY A 80 0.06 13.81 3.96
N PHE A 81 0.35 12.54 4.19
CA PHE A 81 0.22 11.51 3.19
C PHE A 81 -0.20 10.15 3.77
N ILE A 82 -0.62 9.28 2.88
CA ILE A 82 -0.92 7.88 3.16
C ILE A 82 0.00 7.02 2.32
N LEU A 83 0.86 6.22 2.96
CA LEU A 83 1.63 5.17 2.29
C LEU A 83 0.73 3.96 2.07
N ASP A 84 0.40 3.65 0.82
CA ASP A 84 -0.42 2.49 0.44
C ASP A 84 0.44 1.43 -0.25
N GLY A 85 0.52 0.26 0.38
CA GLY A 85 1.31 -0.85 -0.13
C GLY A 85 2.83 -0.64 -0.02
N PHE A 86 3.27 0.13 0.95
CA PHE A 86 4.66 0.35 1.33
C PHE A 86 4.72 0.70 2.83
N PRO A 87 5.76 0.22 3.57
CA PRO A 87 6.81 -0.73 3.16
C PRO A 87 6.28 -2.16 2.99
N ARG A 88 6.98 -2.99 2.20
CA ARG A 88 6.61 -4.40 1.97
C ARG A 88 7.66 -5.40 2.44
N THR A 89 8.87 -4.95 2.73
CA THR A 89 9.93 -5.77 3.31
C THR A 89 10.43 -5.13 4.59
N LEU A 90 11.00 -5.94 5.49
CA LEU A 90 11.56 -5.44 6.74
C LEU A 90 12.69 -4.42 6.48
N LYS A 91 13.49 -4.66 5.45
CA LYS A 91 14.53 -3.72 5.01
C LYS A 91 13.93 -2.37 4.66
N GLN A 92 12.87 -2.34 3.83
CA GLN A 92 12.16 -1.10 3.48
C GLN A 92 11.60 -0.39 4.73
N ALA A 93 11.09 -1.12 5.73
CA ALA A 93 10.55 -0.52 6.94
C ALA A 93 11.62 0.21 7.74
N VAL A 94 12.77 -0.42 7.94
CA VAL A 94 13.90 0.17 8.65
C VAL A 94 14.48 1.37 7.90
N GLU A 95 14.66 1.26 6.58
CA GLU A 95 15.14 2.36 5.74
C GLU A 95 14.12 3.52 5.68
N LEU A 96 12.82 3.23 5.69
CA LEU A 96 11.77 4.25 5.76
C LEU A 96 11.83 5.01 7.08
N ASP A 97 11.95 4.33 8.21
CA ASP A 97 12.03 4.99 9.52
C ASP A 97 13.24 5.94 9.57
N GLN A 98 14.41 5.51 9.05
CA GLN A 98 15.61 6.36 8.95
C GLN A 98 15.39 7.56 8.02
N LEU A 99 14.75 7.34 6.87
CA LEU A 99 14.43 8.40 5.92
C LEU A 99 13.51 9.45 6.55
N LEU A 100 12.47 9.02 7.22
CA LEU A 100 11.50 9.91 7.86
C LEU A 100 12.12 10.70 9.01
N ASP A 101 13.00 10.08 9.79
CA ASP A 101 13.76 10.76 10.86
C ASP A 101 14.65 11.87 10.28
N ASN A 102 15.34 11.62 9.16
CA ASN A 102 16.15 12.61 8.47
C ASN A 102 15.33 13.84 8.01
N PHE A 103 14.11 13.63 7.58
CA PHE A 103 13.18 14.70 7.17
C PHE A 103 12.32 15.25 8.32
N LYS A 104 12.48 14.72 9.55
CA LYS A 104 11.65 15.06 10.72
C LYS A 104 10.15 14.85 10.48
N ILE A 105 9.83 13.82 9.74
CA ILE A 105 8.46 13.38 9.43
C ILE A 105 8.10 12.24 10.38
N ASN A 106 6.93 12.31 11.02
CA ASN A 106 6.42 11.24 11.87
C ASN A 106 5.29 10.49 11.16
N ILE A 107 5.22 9.18 11.36
CA ILE A 107 4.03 8.38 11.05
C ILE A 107 3.16 8.33 12.30
N GLU A 108 1.98 8.91 12.22
CA GLU A 108 1.03 8.99 13.34
C GLU A 108 0.36 7.65 13.61
N LYS A 109 -0.02 6.94 12.55
CA LYS A 109 -0.70 5.66 12.68
C LYS A 109 -0.28 4.69 11.58
N VAL A 110 -0.15 3.44 11.97
CA VAL A 110 -0.03 2.29 11.08
C VAL A 110 -1.30 1.45 11.23
N ILE A 111 -2.00 1.22 10.13
CA ILE A 111 -3.31 0.58 10.13
C ILE A 111 -3.28 -0.66 9.24
N GLU A 112 -3.60 -1.81 9.83
CA GLU A 112 -3.76 -3.07 9.10
C GLU A 112 -5.25 -3.36 8.86
N ILE A 113 -5.64 -3.52 7.61
CA ILE A 113 -6.99 -3.99 7.22
C ILE A 113 -6.91 -5.50 7.01
N VAL A 114 -7.49 -6.25 7.94
CA VAL A 114 -7.50 -7.72 7.91
C VAL A 114 -8.72 -8.23 7.15
N VAL A 115 -8.50 -9.14 6.22
CA VAL A 115 -9.57 -9.76 5.40
C VAL A 115 -9.28 -11.23 5.21
N ASP A 116 -10.33 -12.05 5.25
CA ASP A 116 -10.26 -13.48 4.92
C ASP A 116 -9.79 -13.70 3.47
N GLU A 117 -8.92 -14.69 3.27
CA GLU A 117 -8.32 -14.96 1.96
C GLU A 117 -9.35 -15.33 0.88
N ASN A 118 -10.42 -16.05 1.25
CA ASN A 118 -11.47 -16.43 0.31
C ASN A 118 -12.17 -15.20 -0.26
N LEU A 119 -12.42 -14.18 0.57
CA LEU A 119 -13.06 -12.93 0.14
C LEU A 119 -12.15 -12.08 -0.75
N LEU A 120 -10.83 -12.20 -0.63
CA LEU A 120 -9.89 -11.45 -1.48
C LEU A 120 -10.03 -11.82 -2.96
N LEU A 121 -10.21 -13.11 -3.26
CA LEU A 121 -10.40 -13.59 -4.64
C LEU A 121 -11.70 -13.02 -5.24
N GLU A 122 -12.79 -13.05 -4.48
CA GLU A 122 -14.07 -12.48 -4.93
C GLU A 122 -13.96 -10.97 -5.20
N ARG A 123 -13.33 -10.22 -4.29
CA ARG A 123 -13.16 -8.78 -4.42
C ARG A 123 -12.33 -8.38 -5.64
N ILE A 124 -11.26 -9.12 -5.95
CA ILE A 124 -10.42 -8.84 -7.10
C ILE A 124 -11.13 -9.21 -8.40
N ASN A 125 -11.83 -10.34 -8.44
CA ASN A 125 -12.65 -10.71 -9.60
C ASN A 125 -13.72 -9.63 -9.88
N LYS A 126 -14.42 -9.17 -8.84
CA LYS A 126 -15.39 -8.09 -8.97
C LYS A 126 -14.75 -6.80 -9.51
N ARG A 127 -13.60 -6.40 -8.95
CA ARG A 127 -12.85 -5.22 -9.40
C ARG A 127 -12.42 -5.31 -10.86
N SER A 128 -11.98 -6.49 -11.32
CA SER A 128 -11.57 -6.70 -12.72
C SER A 128 -12.74 -6.57 -13.71
N ILE A 129 -13.97 -6.83 -13.25
CA ILE A 129 -15.20 -6.69 -14.08
C ILE A 129 -15.71 -5.23 -14.07
N GLU A 130 -15.67 -4.56 -12.92
CA GLU A 130 -16.27 -3.23 -12.74
C GLU A 130 -15.36 -2.08 -13.24
N ASN A 131 -14.05 -2.26 -13.21
CA ASN A 131 -13.12 -1.21 -13.62
C ASN A 131 -12.79 -1.29 -15.12
N LYS A 132 -13.07 -0.20 -15.86
CA LYS A 132 -12.64 -0.02 -17.25
C LYS A 132 -11.10 -0.04 -17.42
N ASN A 133 -10.34 0.22 -16.35
CA ASN A 133 -8.89 0.11 -16.32
C ASN A 133 -8.49 -1.22 -15.66
N ILE A 134 -8.49 -2.28 -16.46
CA ILE A 134 -8.06 -3.61 -16.03
C ILE A 134 -6.56 -3.52 -15.67
N ARG A 135 -6.25 -3.76 -14.41
CA ARG A 135 -4.86 -3.96 -14.00
C ARG A 135 -4.39 -5.30 -14.54
N ASN A 136 -3.31 -5.31 -15.30
CA ASN A 136 -2.75 -6.55 -15.87
C ASN A 136 -2.36 -7.58 -14.80
N ASP A 137 -2.08 -7.11 -13.58
CA ASP A 137 -1.74 -7.90 -12.41
C ASP A 137 -2.97 -8.37 -11.59
N ASP A 138 -4.22 -8.12 -12.06
CA ASP A 138 -5.46 -8.55 -11.41
C ASP A 138 -6.04 -9.83 -12.05
N ASN A 139 -5.22 -10.87 -12.12
CA ASN A 139 -5.66 -12.21 -12.49
C ASN A 139 -5.43 -13.19 -11.32
N SER A 140 -6.13 -14.31 -11.34
CA SER A 140 -6.12 -15.28 -10.23
C SER A 140 -4.74 -15.88 -9.93
N VAL A 141 -3.90 -16.04 -10.95
CA VAL A 141 -2.54 -16.61 -10.80
C VAL A 141 -1.62 -15.60 -10.12
N THR A 142 -1.57 -14.38 -10.66
CA THR A 142 -0.78 -13.29 -10.10
C THR A 142 -1.25 -12.96 -8.69
N LEU A 143 -2.57 -12.98 -8.42
CA LEU A 143 -3.11 -12.73 -7.09
C LEU A 143 -2.61 -13.75 -6.06
N LYS A 144 -2.63 -15.05 -6.39
CA LYS A 144 -2.12 -16.09 -5.49
C LYS A 144 -0.64 -15.84 -5.16
N ASN A 145 0.17 -15.46 -6.15
CA ASN A 145 1.56 -15.11 -5.89
C ASN A 145 1.67 -13.86 -5.00
N ARG A 146 0.91 -12.81 -5.26
CA ARG A 146 0.89 -11.59 -4.43
C ARG A 146 0.50 -11.85 -2.98
N ILE A 147 -0.45 -12.76 -2.74
CA ILE A 147 -0.82 -13.17 -1.37
C ILE A 147 0.34 -13.94 -0.72
N LYS A 148 1.00 -14.83 -1.47
CA LYS A 148 2.18 -15.56 -0.98
C LYS A 148 3.33 -14.60 -0.62
N VAL A 149 3.63 -13.65 -1.49
CA VAL A 149 4.64 -12.60 -1.26
C VAL A 149 4.25 -11.74 -0.04
N TYR A 150 2.99 -11.33 0.07
CA TYR A 150 2.50 -10.59 1.22
C TYR A 150 2.72 -11.34 2.53
N LYS A 151 2.36 -12.63 2.58
CA LYS A 151 2.56 -13.49 3.77
C LYS A 151 4.04 -13.65 4.12
N LYS A 152 4.90 -13.80 3.11
CA LYS A 152 6.33 -14.04 3.32
C LYS A 152 7.08 -12.76 3.70
N ASP A 153 6.86 -11.69 2.97
CA ASP A 153 7.73 -10.51 3.00
C ASP A 153 7.10 -9.33 3.77
N THR A 154 5.75 -9.20 3.74
CA THR A 154 5.06 -8.05 4.35
C THR A 154 4.53 -8.35 5.75
N MET A 155 4.13 -9.57 6.07
CA MET A 155 3.72 -9.89 7.47
C MET A 155 4.82 -9.62 8.49
N PRO A 156 6.11 -9.88 8.24
CA PRO A 156 7.19 -9.48 9.15
C PRO A 156 7.25 -7.95 9.40
N VAL A 157 6.87 -7.14 8.41
CA VAL A 157 6.79 -5.67 8.58
C VAL A 157 5.66 -5.29 9.54
N ILE A 158 4.53 -5.97 9.45
CA ILE A 158 3.39 -5.75 10.35
C ILE A 158 3.81 -6.05 11.80
N GLU A 159 4.52 -7.17 12.02
CA GLU A 159 5.06 -7.52 13.33
C GLU A 159 6.09 -6.49 13.82
N TYR A 160 6.92 -5.95 12.92
CA TYR A 160 7.85 -4.87 13.25
C TYR A 160 7.10 -3.66 13.83
N TYR A 161 6.06 -3.17 13.17
CA TYR A 161 5.27 -2.04 13.68
C TYR A 161 4.41 -2.40 14.89
N ARG A 162 4.00 -3.66 15.04
CA ARG A 162 3.32 -4.14 16.26
C ARG A 162 4.25 -4.08 17.46
N ASN A 163 5.50 -4.51 17.33
CA ASN A 163 6.50 -4.45 18.38
C ASN A 163 6.87 -3.00 18.77
N LEU A 164 6.70 -2.05 17.86
CA LEU A 164 6.85 -0.62 18.12
C LEU A 164 5.59 0.03 18.73
N ASN A 165 4.54 -0.74 19.03
CA ASN A 165 3.24 -0.25 19.52
C ASN A 165 2.60 0.81 18.60
N LYS A 166 2.90 0.80 17.29
CA LYS A 166 2.34 1.72 16.28
C LYS A 166 1.18 1.13 15.50
N LEU A 167 0.98 -0.19 15.52
CA LEU A 167 0.00 -0.90 14.71
C LEU A 167 -1.40 -0.86 15.31
N ASN A 168 -2.39 -0.58 14.47
CA ASN A 168 -3.81 -0.71 14.77
C ASN A 168 -4.45 -1.63 13.74
N THR A 169 -5.27 -2.57 14.17
CA THR A 169 -5.90 -3.57 13.28
C THR A 169 -7.39 -3.28 13.12
N ILE A 170 -7.90 -3.31 11.89
CA ILE A 170 -9.30 -3.11 11.53
C ILE A 170 -9.83 -4.35 10.80
N ASP A 171 -11.01 -4.79 11.21
CA ASP A 171 -11.74 -5.84 10.51
C ASP A 171 -12.25 -5.32 9.15
N GLY A 172 -11.59 -5.74 8.07
CA GLY A 172 -11.94 -5.40 6.69
C GLY A 172 -13.06 -6.25 6.09
N MET A 173 -13.68 -7.17 6.86
CA MET A 173 -14.83 -7.98 6.43
C MET A 173 -16.14 -7.19 6.46
N GLN A 174 -16.16 -6.05 7.13
CA GLN A 174 -17.32 -5.19 7.27
C GLN A 174 -17.59 -4.35 6.02
N SER A 175 -18.70 -3.59 6.02
CA SER A 175 -18.99 -2.65 4.93
C SER A 175 -17.93 -1.55 4.85
N ILE A 176 -17.77 -0.95 3.67
CA ILE A 176 -16.79 0.12 3.42
C ILE A 176 -16.91 1.22 4.47
N GLU A 177 -18.14 1.65 4.77
CA GLU A 177 -18.43 2.72 5.73
C GLU A 177 -18.06 2.32 7.16
N LYS A 178 -18.33 1.07 7.57
CA LYS A 178 -17.96 0.59 8.92
C LYS A 178 -16.45 0.47 9.08
N VAL A 179 -15.74 0.00 8.07
CA VAL A 179 -14.27 -0.01 8.06
C VAL A 179 -13.75 1.41 8.20
N PHE A 180 -14.28 2.36 7.43
CA PHE A 180 -13.91 3.76 7.50
C PHE A 180 -14.15 4.37 8.89
N GLN A 181 -15.34 4.15 9.47
CA GLN A 181 -15.63 4.59 10.83
C GLN A 181 -14.72 3.97 11.89
N GLY A 182 -14.31 2.70 11.68
CA GLY A 182 -13.31 2.04 12.51
C GLY A 182 -11.95 2.75 12.43
N ILE A 183 -11.52 3.12 11.23
CA ILE A 183 -10.28 3.89 11.03
C ILE A 183 -10.37 5.25 11.70
N LEU A 184 -11.48 5.98 11.54
CA LEU A 184 -11.63 7.31 12.15
C LEU A 184 -11.58 7.30 13.68
N LYS A 185 -11.94 6.20 14.34
CA LYS A 185 -11.83 6.06 15.80
C LYS A 185 -10.39 5.87 16.29
N ILE A 186 -9.49 5.48 15.41
CA ILE A 186 -8.07 5.26 15.72
C ILE A 186 -7.28 6.55 15.52
N LEU A 187 -7.70 7.41 14.60
CA LEU A 187 -7.06 8.70 14.28
C LEU A 187 -7.37 9.76 15.31
#